data_5a7e1eb8e8008ddaa012fec93aae3394
#
_entry.id   5a7e1eb8e8008ddaa012fec93aae3394
#
_cell.length_a   1.000
_cell.length_b   1.000
_cell.length_c   1.000
_cell.angle_alpha   90.00
_cell.angle_beta   90.00
_cell.angle_gamma   90.00
#
_symmetry.space_group_name_H-M   'P 1'
#
loop_
_entity.id
_entity.type
_entity.pdbx_description
1 polymer ?
#
loop_
_entity_poly.entity_id
_entity_poly.type
_entity_poly.pdbx_seq_one_letter_code
_entity_poly.pdbx_strand_id
1 'polypeptide(L)'
;LLFFLLELAFLVFSYLSLQEHFPSVILWEHLLSVFTFFYLLNRSMDSRSKLSWVIIIALFPIFGTALLYFSLADLGVRRLKKRLENATVQASDYLSTDPGVADYLSQSDRQLQKLAYFLEHSPAQFPIYRNTEVTYFPLGDDMLPALLEDLKKAERYIFMEYFIIDEGIMWGEILAILEEKVKAGLDVRVMFDGMNEMTTLSYDYIERLHKVGIKAQAFSPVKPILSTYYNYRDHRKITVIDGQVAYTGGVNIADEYVNKRERFGHWKDTALRLDGSAVQTLKALFLTMWT
;
A
#
# COMPACT_ATOMS: atom_id res chain seq x y z
N LEU A 1 -13.93 18.11 25.62
CA LEU A 1 -14.20 17.30 26.81
C LEU A 1 -15.68 17.41 27.26
N LEU A 2 -16.20 18.63 27.45
CA LEU A 2 -17.59 18.85 27.88
C LEU A 2 -18.62 18.26 26.91
N PHE A 3 -18.43 18.47 25.62
CA PHE A 3 -19.30 17.91 24.56
C PHE A 3 -19.32 16.38 24.59
N PHE A 4 -18.15 15.77 24.73
CA PHE A 4 -18.01 14.32 24.84
C PHE A 4 -18.72 13.77 26.09
N LEU A 5 -18.61 14.47 27.24
CA LEU A 5 -19.30 14.07 28.48
C LEU A 5 -20.82 14.20 28.33
N LEU A 6 -21.32 15.21 27.62
CA LEU A 6 -22.75 15.37 27.34
C LEU A 6 -23.27 14.27 26.41
N GLU A 7 -22.53 13.91 25.37
CA GLU A 7 -22.88 12.77 24.50
C GLU A 7 -22.89 11.46 25.27
N LEU A 8 -21.90 11.22 26.13
CA LEU A 8 -21.85 10.02 26.96
C LEU A 8 -23.02 9.96 27.92
N ALA A 9 -23.34 11.07 28.59
CA ALA A 9 -24.50 11.18 29.50
C ALA A 9 -25.83 10.93 28.76
N PHE A 10 -25.96 11.47 27.53
CA PHE A 10 -27.15 11.23 26.71
C PHE A 10 -27.28 9.75 26.31
N LEU A 11 -26.17 9.09 25.93
CA LEU A 11 -26.15 7.67 25.59
C LEU A 11 -26.54 6.80 26.79
N VAL A 12 -25.99 7.10 27.99
CA VAL A 12 -26.30 6.37 29.22
C VAL A 12 -27.78 6.57 29.58
N PHE A 13 -28.30 7.81 29.54
CA PHE A 13 -29.70 8.10 29.79
C PHE A 13 -30.63 7.38 28.80
N SER A 14 -30.33 7.43 27.54
CA SER A 14 -31.09 6.74 26.47
C SER A 14 -31.09 5.22 26.67
N TYR A 15 -29.97 4.65 27.08
CA TYR A 15 -29.82 3.23 27.38
C TYR A 15 -30.70 2.83 28.60
N LEU A 16 -30.61 3.57 29.69
CA LEU A 16 -31.42 3.31 30.89
C LEU A 16 -32.93 3.44 30.63
N SER A 17 -33.33 4.46 29.87
CA SER A 17 -34.74 4.64 29.46
C SER A 17 -35.20 3.49 28.53
N LEU A 18 -34.37 2.99 27.66
CA LEU A 18 -34.68 1.84 26.80
C LEU A 18 -34.89 0.57 27.63
N GLN A 19 -34.06 0.36 28.65
CA GLN A 19 -34.18 -0.78 29.57
C GLN A 19 -35.52 -0.78 30.32
N GLU A 20 -35.97 0.38 30.76
CA GLU A 20 -37.21 0.52 31.55
C GLU A 20 -38.47 0.26 30.71
N HIS A 21 -38.48 0.74 29.46
CA HIS A 21 -39.64 0.65 28.59
C HIS A 21 -39.72 -0.62 27.72
N PHE A 22 -38.56 -1.25 27.45
CA PHE A 22 -38.45 -2.40 26.55
C PHE A 22 -37.58 -3.51 27.14
N PRO A 23 -38.00 -4.22 28.21
CA PRO A 23 -37.16 -5.27 28.83
C PRO A 23 -36.72 -6.40 27.90
N SER A 24 -37.51 -6.71 26.89
CA SER A 24 -37.15 -7.75 25.88
C SER A 24 -35.92 -7.37 25.03
N VAL A 25 -35.65 -6.08 24.84
CA VAL A 25 -34.48 -5.60 24.09
C VAL A 25 -33.20 -5.99 24.81
N ILE A 26 -33.19 -5.97 26.14
CA ILE A 26 -32.02 -6.35 26.94
C ILE A 26 -31.63 -7.81 26.70
N LEU A 27 -32.62 -8.70 26.69
CA LEU A 27 -32.36 -10.11 26.44
C LEU A 27 -31.70 -10.32 25.07
N TRP A 28 -32.24 -9.68 24.02
CA TRP A 28 -31.70 -9.76 22.69
C TRP A 28 -30.30 -9.14 22.58
N GLU A 29 -30.05 -8.05 23.29
CA GLU A 29 -28.74 -7.40 23.39
C GLU A 29 -27.68 -8.34 23.98
N HIS A 30 -28.00 -8.99 25.11
CA HIS A 30 -27.09 -9.96 25.74
C HIS A 30 -26.84 -11.16 24.84
N LEU A 31 -27.88 -11.71 24.22
CA LEU A 31 -27.74 -12.82 23.28
C LEU A 31 -26.86 -12.42 22.09
N LEU A 32 -27.06 -11.21 21.52
CA LEU A 32 -26.25 -10.70 20.44
C LEU A 32 -24.77 -10.56 20.85
N SER A 33 -24.52 -10.03 22.06
CA SER A 33 -23.16 -9.87 22.60
C SER A 33 -22.46 -11.20 22.78
N VAL A 34 -23.13 -12.17 23.38
CA VAL A 34 -22.60 -13.53 23.58
C VAL A 34 -22.29 -14.18 22.23
N PHE A 35 -23.22 -14.10 21.28
CA PHE A 35 -23.00 -14.65 19.93
C PHE A 35 -21.82 -13.97 19.22
N THR A 36 -21.73 -12.64 19.30
CA THR A 36 -20.65 -11.87 18.68
C THR A 36 -19.31 -12.17 19.36
N PHE A 37 -19.29 -12.39 20.67
CA PHE A 37 -18.10 -12.82 21.41
C PHE A 37 -17.58 -14.16 20.89
N PHE A 38 -18.43 -15.17 20.77
CA PHE A 38 -18.03 -16.46 20.20
C PHE A 38 -17.60 -16.37 18.74
N TYR A 39 -18.25 -15.51 17.97
CA TYR A 39 -17.82 -15.23 16.59
C TYR A 39 -16.41 -14.65 16.55
N LEU A 40 -16.09 -13.67 17.41
CA LEU A 40 -14.75 -13.08 17.52
C LEU A 40 -13.68 -14.09 17.95
N LEU A 41 -14.00 -14.97 18.91
CA LEU A 41 -13.07 -15.99 19.37
C LEU A 41 -12.64 -16.92 18.21
N ASN A 42 -13.58 -17.32 17.38
CA ASN A 42 -13.35 -18.26 16.28
C ASN A 42 -12.76 -17.62 15.02
N ARG A 43 -12.70 -16.27 14.96
CA ARG A 43 -12.17 -15.58 13.79
C ARG A 43 -10.65 -15.49 13.83
N SER A 44 -9.99 -15.66 12.67
CA SER A 44 -8.58 -15.35 12.51
C SER A 44 -8.39 -13.82 12.51
N MET A 45 -8.02 -13.28 13.66
CA MET A 45 -7.78 -11.86 13.89
C MET A 45 -6.67 -11.73 14.93
N ASP A 46 -5.89 -10.66 14.85
CA ASP A 46 -4.88 -10.34 15.87
C ASP A 46 -5.49 -10.25 17.26
N SER A 47 -4.80 -10.81 18.26
CA SER A 47 -5.29 -10.91 19.64
C SER A 47 -5.57 -9.55 20.29
N ARG A 48 -4.79 -8.51 19.96
CA ARG A 48 -5.00 -7.15 20.46
C ARG A 48 -6.29 -6.56 19.91
N SER A 49 -6.51 -6.75 18.61
CA SER A 49 -7.74 -6.33 17.94
C SER A 49 -8.96 -7.04 18.51
N LYS A 50 -8.86 -8.36 18.75
CA LYS A 50 -9.96 -9.12 19.43
C LYS A 50 -10.29 -8.52 20.78
N LEU A 51 -9.27 -8.27 21.62
CA LEU A 51 -9.47 -7.71 22.95
C LEU A 51 -10.14 -6.33 22.89
N SER A 52 -9.69 -5.45 21.99
CA SER A 52 -10.29 -4.13 21.78
C SER A 52 -11.77 -4.24 21.41
N TRP A 53 -12.11 -5.12 20.49
CA TRP A 53 -13.51 -5.34 20.09
C TRP A 53 -14.35 -5.92 21.20
N VAL A 54 -13.81 -6.87 21.98
CA VAL A 54 -14.52 -7.42 23.15
C VAL A 54 -14.87 -6.33 24.16
N ILE A 55 -13.92 -5.42 24.45
CA ILE A 55 -14.14 -4.29 25.36
C ILE A 55 -15.24 -3.36 24.81
N ILE A 56 -15.15 -2.99 23.52
CA ILE A 56 -16.14 -2.10 22.89
C ILE A 56 -17.55 -2.73 22.93
N ILE A 57 -17.68 -4.02 22.63
CA ILE A 57 -18.96 -4.73 22.63
C ILE A 57 -19.48 -4.92 24.05
N ALA A 58 -18.61 -5.14 25.04
CA ALA A 58 -19.02 -5.23 26.44
C ALA A 58 -19.56 -3.90 26.99
N LEU A 59 -18.99 -2.76 26.55
CA LEU A 59 -19.42 -1.43 26.96
C LEU A 59 -20.66 -0.94 26.19
N PHE A 60 -20.74 -1.25 24.89
CA PHE A 60 -21.77 -0.79 23.97
C PHE A 60 -22.23 -1.94 23.05
N PRO A 61 -23.04 -2.88 23.56
CA PRO A 61 -23.35 -4.13 22.87
C PRO A 61 -23.92 -3.95 21.46
N ILE A 62 -24.96 -3.17 21.30
CA ILE A 62 -25.63 -2.94 20.01
C ILE A 62 -24.69 -2.14 19.07
N PHE A 63 -24.20 -1.00 19.57
CA PHE A 63 -23.33 -0.13 18.77
C PHE A 63 -22.00 -0.81 18.43
N GLY A 64 -21.34 -1.43 19.41
CA GLY A 64 -20.07 -2.13 19.23
C GLY A 64 -20.19 -3.30 18.27
N THR A 65 -21.28 -4.06 18.35
CA THR A 65 -21.56 -5.13 17.38
C THR A 65 -21.80 -4.57 15.98
N ALA A 66 -22.65 -3.54 15.85
CA ALA A 66 -22.87 -2.89 14.56
C ALA A 66 -21.58 -2.33 13.95
N LEU A 67 -20.76 -1.66 14.78
CA LEU A 67 -19.46 -1.11 14.37
C LEU A 67 -18.49 -2.23 13.94
N LEU A 68 -18.44 -3.35 14.68
CA LEU A 68 -17.65 -4.51 14.30
C LEU A 68 -18.07 -5.02 12.92
N TYR A 69 -19.36 -5.32 12.71
CA TYR A 69 -19.83 -5.82 11.43
C TYR A 69 -19.64 -4.81 10.29
N PHE A 70 -19.82 -3.52 10.56
CA PHE A 70 -19.51 -2.46 9.61
C PHE A 70 -18.02 -2.49 9.20
N SER A 71 -17.11 -2.58 10.21
CA SER A 71 -15.68 -2.63 9.94
C SER A 71 -15.26 -3.90 9.19
N LEU A 72 -15.95 -5.01 9.43
CA LEU A 72 -15.70 -6.29 8.77
C LEU A 72 -16.37 -6.42 7.41
N ALA A 73 -17.38 -5.63 7.12
CA ALA A 73 -18.16 -5.73 5.89
C ALA A 73 -17.37 -5.32 4.64
N ASP A 74 -16.29 -4.53 4.83
CA ASP A 74 -15.35 -4.13 3.75
C ASP A 74 -16.04 -3.66 2.47
N LEU A 75 -17.21 -3.02 2.61
CA LEU A 75 -18.12 -2.73 1.49
C LEU A 75 -17.46 -1.89 0.38
N GLY A 76 -16.55 -0.99 0.76
CA GLY A 76 -15.81 -0.15 -0.19
C GLY A 76 -14.66 -0.86 -0.90
N VAL A 77 -14.12 -1.92 -0.31
CA VAL A 77 -12.84 -2.52 -0.71
C VAL A 77 -13.02 -3.81 -1.51
N ARG A 78 -14.16 -4.50 -1.37
CA ARG A 78 -14.41 -5.79 -2.07
C ARG A 78 -14.20 -5.68 -3.58
N ARG A 79 -14.65 -4.60 -4.19
CA ARG A 79 -14.48 -4.37 -5.63
C ARG A 79 -13.03 -4.14 -6.01
N LEU A 80 -12.33 -3.31 -5.22
CA LEU A 80 -10.90 -3.03 -5.42
C LEU A 80 -10.08 -4.31 -5.24
N LYS A 81 -10.32 -5.06 -4.16
CA LYS A 81 -9.63 -6.31 -3.89
C LYS A 81 -9.80 -7.31 -5.04
N LYS A 82 -11.04 -7.55 -5.49
CA LYS A 82 -11.32 -8.44 -6.62
C LYS A 82 -10.66 -7.97 -7.92
N ARG A 83 -10.64 -6.66 -8.15
CA ARG A 83 -9.95 -6.07 -9.32
C ARG A 83 -8.45 -6.33 -9.27
N LEU A 84 -7.80 -6.07 -8.12
CA LEU A 84 -6.38 -6.30 -7.92
C LEU A 84 -6.02 -7.79 -8.01
N GLU A 85 -6.82 -8.68 -7.42
CA GLU A 85 -6.64 -10.13 -7.53
C GLU A 85 -6.68 -10.58 -8.99
N ASN A 86 -7.69 -10.14 -9.76
CA ASN A 86 -7.79 -10.46 -11.18
C ASN A 86 -6.61 -9.91 -11.99
N ALA A 87 -6.21 -8.66 -11.72
CA ALA A 87 -5.08 -8.04 -12.40
C ALA A 87 -3.75 -8.74 -12.06
N THR A 88 -3.57 -9.21 -10.81
CA THR A 88 -2.39 -9.98 -10.41
C THR A 88 -2.32 -11.33 -11.14
N VAL A 89 -3.45 -12.04 -11.25
CA VAL A 89 -3.50 -13.29 -12.01
C VAL A 89 -3.18 -13.05 -13.48
N GLN A 90 -3.78 -12.03 -14.10
CA GLN A 90 -3.46 -11.68 -15.49
C GLN A 90 -1.99 -11.28 -15.67
N ALA A 91 -1.43 -10.54 -14.72
CA ALA A 91 -0.02 -10.13 -14.78
C ALA A 91 0.93 -11.32 -14.70
N SER A 92 0.61 -12.34 -13.90
CA SER A 92 1.44 -13.56 -13.79
C SER A 92 1.54 -14.34 -15.10
N ASP A 93 0.49 -14.33 -15.93
CA ASP A 93 0.49 -14.99 -17.25
C ASP A 93 1.51 -14.38 -18.23
N TYR A 94 1.90 -13.12 -18.02
CA TYR A 94 2.90 -12.42 -18.85
C TYR A 94 4.33 -12.53 -18.31
N LEU A 95 4.51 -13.11 -17.11
CA LEU A 95 5.82 -13.28 -16.51
C LEU A 95 6.39 -14.64 -16.91
N SER A 96 7.54 -14.62 -17.58
CA SER A 96 8.24 -15.86 -17.97
C SER A 96 9.19 -16.29 -16.86
N THR A 97 9.18 -17.55 -16.50
CA THR A 97 10.21 -18.16 -15.64
C THR A 97 11.54 -18.27 -16.39
N ASP A 98 12.64 -17.95 -15.71
CA ASP A 98 13.99 -18.18 -16.26
C ASP A 98 14.25 -19.70 -16.33
N PRO A 99 14.48 -20.26 -17.54
CA PRO A 99 14.65 -21.71 -17.71
C PRO A 99 15.81 -22.31 -16.89
N GLY A 100 16.84 -21.53 -16.64
CA GLY A 100 18.01 -21.98 -15.86
C GLY A 100 17.80 -22.02 -14.35
N VAL A 101 16.69 -21.51 -13.83
CA VAL A 101 16.41 -21.50 -12.38
C VAL A 101 16.18 -22.89 -11.85
N ALA A 102 15.43 -23.72 -12.56
CA ALA A 102 15.12 -25.10 -12.10
C ALA A 102 16.40 -25.93 -11.90
N ASP A 103 17.33 -25.88 -12.86
CA ASP A 103 18.61 -26.57 -12.80
C ASP A 103 19.50 -26.03 -11.66
N TYR A 104 19.57 -24.72 -11.51
CA TYR A 104 20.28 -24.09 -10.40
C TYR A 104 19.70 -24.50 -9.04
N LEU A 105 18.39 -24.46 -8.88
CA LEU A 105 17.72 -24.83 -7.63
C LEU A 105 17.90 -26.31 -7.31
N SER A 106 17.90 -27.21 -8.31
CA SER A 106 18.13 -28.65 -8.11
C SER A 106 19.50 -28.95 -7.48
N GLN A 107 20.49 -28.09 -7.72
CA GLN A 107 21.86 -28.18 -7.19
C GLN A 107 22.07 -27.33 -5.93
N SER A 108 21.05 -26.58 -5.51
CA SER A 108 21.13 -25.66 -4.38
C SER A 108 20.68 -26.30 -3.07
N ASP A 109 20.88 -25.57 -1.97
CA ASP A 109 20.38 -25.97 -0.64
C ASP A 109 18.87 -26.20 -0.65
N ARG A 110 18.45 -27.23 0.09
CA ARG A 110 17.04 -27.64 0.25
C ARG A 110 16.14 -26.52 0.80
N GLN A 111 16.69 -25.60 1.61
CA GLN A 111 15.92 -24.48 2.12
C GLN A 111 15.61 -23.48 1.00
N LEU A 112 16.58 -23.20 0.13
CA LEU A 112 16.39 -22.34 -1.03
C LEU A 112 15.38 -22.92 -2.01
N GLN A 113 15.43 -24.24 -2.26
CA GLN A 113 14.44 -24.94 -3.08
C GLN A 113 13.01 -24.78 -2.54
N LYS A 114 12.83 -24.94 -1.21
CA LYS A 114 11.52 -24.78 -0.56
C LYS A 114 11.00 -23.34 -0.64
N LEU A 115 11.89 -22.35 -0.44
CA LEU A 115 11.55 -20.95 -0.54
C LEU A 115 11.14 -20.60 -1.98
N ALA A 116 11.89 -21.05 -2.97
CA ALA A 116 11.61 -20.85 -4.37
C ALA A 116 10.25 -21.46 -4.75
N TYR A 117 10.02 -22.71 -4.35
CA TYR A 117 8.73 -23.39 -4.56
C TYR A 117 7.57 -22.59 -3.94
N PHE A 118 7.73 -22.11 -2.70
CA PHE A 118 6.72 -21.31 -2.02
C PHE A 118 6.41 -20.03 -2.79
N LEU A 119 7.42 -19.30 -3.26
CA LEU A 119 7.25 -18.04 -4.00
C LEU A 119 6.53 -18.27 -5.33
N GLU A 120 6.92 -19.29 -6.09
CA GLU A 120 6.32 -19.61 -7.39
C GLU A 120 4.89 -20.16 -7.28
N HIS A 121 4.56 -20.85 -6.17
CA HIS A 121 3.23 -21.42 -5.93
C HIS A 121 2.38 -20.61 -4.95
N SER A 122 2.85 -19.43 -4.56
CA SER A 122 2.06 -18.47 -3.78
C SER A 122 0.90 -17.92 -4.63
N PRO A 123 -0.14 -17.33 -4.03
CA PRO A 123 -1.25 -16.74 -4.81
C PRO A 123 -0.81 -15.67 -5.83
N ALA A 124 0.37 -15.07 -5.66
CA ALA A 124 0.92 -14.09 -6.57
C ALA A 124 1.67 -14.70 -7.76
N GLN A 125 2.13 -15.97 -7.63
CA GLN A 125 2.82 -16.75 -8.69
C GLN A 125 3.96 -15.99 -9.38
N PHE A 126 4.79 -15.30 -8.59
CA PHE A 126 5.93 -14.55 -9.16
C PHE A 126 7.11 -15.49 -9.45
N PRO A 127 7.64 -15.46 -10.68
CA PRO A 127 8.78 -16.27 -11.05
C PRO A 127 10.08 -15.79 -10.40
N ILE A 128 11.06 -16.69 -10.37
CA ILE A 128 12.40 -16.43 -9.86
C ILE A 128 13.35 -16.23 -11.03
N TYR A 129 14.27 -15.30 -10.88
CA TYR A 129 15.24 -14.95 -11.91
C TYR A 129 16.68 -15.09 -11.42
N ARG A 130 17.59 -15.51 -12.30
CA ARG A 130 19.03 -15.59 -12.04
C ARG A 130 19.83 -14.49 -12.72
N ASN A 131 19.30 -13.93 -13.79
CA ASN A 131 19.95 -13.01 -14.71
C ASN A 131 19.67 -11.54 -14.35
N THR A 132 19.68 -11.23 -13.07
CA THR A 132 19.45 -9.86 -12.57
C THR A 132 20.62 -9.45 -11.70
N GLU A 133 21.27 -8.35 -12.07
CA GLU A 133 22.25 -7.69 -11.24
C GLU A 133 21.54 -6.87 -10.15
N VAL A 134 22.04 -6.94 -8.92
CA VAL A 134 21.47 -6.25 -7.77
C VAL A 134 22.52 -5.34 -7.14
N THR A 135 22.25 -4.04 -7.12
CA THR A 135 23.04 -3.06 -6.38
C THR A 135 22.30 -2.65 -5.12
N TYR A 136 22.94 -2.77 -3.97
CA TYR A 136 22.39 -2.36 -2.68
C TYR A 136 22.91 -0.97 -2.29
N PHE A 137 21.97 -0.10 -1.89
CA PHE A 137 22.26 1.22 -1.33
C PHE A 137 21.93 1.23 0.16
N PRO A 138 22.92 1.47 1.02
CA PRO A 138 22.70 1.52 2.47
C PRO A 138 21.96 2.79 2.94
N LEU A 139 21.94 3.82 2.09
CA LEU A 139 21.31 5.12 2.34
C LEU A 139 20.59 5.63 1.08
N GLY A 140 19.55 6.44 1.30
CA GLY A 140 18.87 7.15 0.22
C GLY A 140 19.76 8.15 -0.51
N ASP A 141 20.73 8.74 0.21
CA ASP A 141 21.76 9.64 -0.35
C ASP A 141 22.56 8.98 -1.48
N ASP A 142 22.90 7.70 -1.30
CA ASP A 142 23.67 6.94 -2.29
C ASP A 142 22.78 6.52 -3.46
N MET A 143 21.50 6.27 -3.21
CA MET A 143 20.54 5.85 -4.25
C MET A 143 20.19 6.99 -5.19
N LEU A 144 19.95 8.22 -4.68
CA LEU A 144 19.40 9.31 -5.48
C LEU A 144 20.24 9.65 -6.72
N PRO A 145 21.58 9.82 -6.63
CA PRO A 145 22.39 10.10 -7.83
C PRO A 145 22.27 9.02 -8.90
N ALA A 146 22.27 7.75 -8.49
CA ALA A 146 22.11 6.62 -9.41
C ALA A 146 20.73 6.61 -10.08
N LEU A 147 19.66 6.88 -9.31
CA LEU A 147 18.29 7.00 -9.83
C LEU A 147 18.19 8.12 -10.87
N LEU A 148 18.72 9.31 -10.58
CA LEU A 148 18.67 10.45 -11.49
C LEU A 148 19.44 10.16 -12.79
N GLU A 149 20.57 9.44 -12.71
CA GLU A 149 21.34 9.04 -13.89
C GLU A 149 20.56 8.05 -14.76
N ASP A 150 19.95 7.03 -14.16
CA ASP A 150 19.17 6.04 -14.90
C ASP A 150 17.88 6.64 -15.49
N LEU A 151 17.21 7.57 -14.78
CA LEU A 151 16.07 8.32 -15.32
C LEU A 151 16.45 9.12 -16.59
N LYS A 152 17.64 9.74 -16.60
CA LYS A 152 18.17 10.48 -17.78
C LYS A 152 18.43 9.56 -18.97
N LYS A 153 18.72 8.28 -18.73
CA LYS A 153 18.99 7.28 -19.79
C LYS A 153 17.70 6.66 -20.36
N ALA A 154 16.55 6.89 -19.74
CA ALA A 154 15.28 6.32 -20.21
C ALA A 154 14.97 6.68 -21.67
N GLU A 155 14.50 5.69 -22.45
CA GLU A 155 14.22 5.81 -23.88
C GLU A 155 12.78 5.52 -24.26
N ARG A 156 12.00 4.78 -23.42
CA ARG A 156 10.65 4.33 -23.76
C ARG A 156 9.60 4.72 -22.72
N TYR A 157 9.83 4.40 -21.46
CA TYR A 157 8.88 4.69 -20.40
C TYR A 157 9.52 4.74 -19.01
N ILE A 158 8.89 5.50 -18.12
CA ILE A 158 9.22 5.58 -16.70
C ILE A 158 7.93 5.39 -15.91
N PHE A 159 7.92 4.40 -15.01
CA PHE A 159 6.80 4.15 -14.08
C PHE A 159 7.29 4.33 -12.65
N MET A 160 6.60 5.15 -11.87
CA MET A 160 6.94 5.44 -10.47
C MET A 160 5.73 5.22 -9.58
N GLU A 161 5.90 4.45 -8.50
CA GLU A 161 4.89 4.12 -7.50
C GLU A 161 5.50 4.33 -6.10
N TYR A 162 4.99 5.30 -5.35
CA TYR A 162 5.54 5.65 -4.05
C TYR A 162 4.45 5.91 -3.02
N PHE A 163 4.70 5.52 -1.77
CA PHE A 163 3.78 5.81 -0.68
C PHE A 163 3.77 7.31 -0.36
N ILE A 164 4.96 7.95 -0.29
CA ILE A 164 5.09 9.39 -0.08
C ILE A 164 5.80 10.02 -1.27
N ILE A 165 5.20 11.10 -1.79
CA ILE A 165 5.85 12.11 -2.62
C ILE A 165 5.66 13.44 -1.91
N ASP A 166 6.74 14.19 -1.66
CA ASP A 166 6.73 15.51 -1.05
C ASP A 166 7.46 16.51 -1.95
N GLU A 167 6.88 17.71 -2.14
CA GLU A 167 7.50 18.77 -2.93
C GLU A 167 8.76 19.26 -2.20
N GLY A 168 9.91 19.12 -2.82
CA GLY A 168 11.22 19.45 -2.27
C GLY A 168 12.32 19.33 -3.30
N ILE A 169 13.56 19.28 -2.86
CA ILE A 169 14.74 19.22 -3.74
C ILE A 169 14.76 17.90 -4.50
N MET A 170 14.63 16.78 -3.79
CA MET A 170 14.64 15.44 -4.39
C MET A 170 13.57 15.29 -5.49
N TRP A 171 12.32 15.65 -5.16
CA TRP A 171 11.24 15.55 -6.14
C TRP A 171 11.42 16.55 -7.29
N GLY A 172 11.89 17.77 -7.02
CA GLY A 172 12.15 18.77 -8.05
C GLY A 172 13.19 18.30 -9.07
N GLU A 173 14.28 17.66 -8.63
CA GLU A 173 15.30 17.06 -9.50
C GLU A 173 14.73 15.93 -10.36
N ILE A 174 13.92 15.05 -9.78
CA ILE A 174 13.25 13.97 -10.48
C ILE A 174 12.24 14.53 -11.49
N LEU A 175 11.34 15.42 -11.05
CA LEU A 175 10.28 15.99 -11.88
C LEU A 175 10.82 16.70 -13.12
N ALA A 176 11.91 17.44 -12.98
CA ALA A 176 12.57 18.12 -14.12
C ALA A 176 12.99 17.11 -15.22
N ILE A 177 13.53 15.94 -14.81
CA ILE A 177 13.89 14.88 -15.76
C ILE A 177 12.63 14.26 -16.38
N LEU A 178 11.59 13.98 -15.56
CA LEU A 178 10.33 13.41 -16.05
C LEU A 178 9.66 14.31 -17.09
N GLU A 179 9.66 15.63 -16.88
CA GLU A 179 9.12 16.60 -17.83
C GLU A 179 9.91 16.61 -19.15
N GLU A 180 11.25 16.53 -19.08
CA GLU A 180 12.11 16.40 -20.27
C GLU A 180 11.77 15.12 -21.05
N LYS A 181 11.62 13.99 -20.35
CA LYS A 181 11.30 12.70 -20.96
C LYS A 181 9.90 12.68 -21.59
N VAL A 182 8.91 13.32 -20.97
CA VAL A 182 7.58 13.50 -21.59
C VAL A 182 7.67 14.34 -22.86
N LYS A 183 8.41 15.43 -22.85
CA LYS A 183 8.63 16.26 -24.06
C LYS A 183 9.33 15.48 -25.17
N ALA A 184 10.17 14.51 -24.82
CA ALA A 184 10.80 13.57 -25.76
C ALA A 184 9.85 12.45 -26.24
N GLY A 185 8.61 12.37 -25.71
CA GLY A 185 7.58 11.41 -26.15
C GLY A 185 7.51 10.11 -25.35
N LEU A 186 8.20 10.01 -24.21
CA LEU A 186 8.15 8.81 -23.36
C LEU A 186 6.83 8.69 -22.59
N ASP A 187 6.41 7.46 -22.30
CA ASP A 187 5.27 7.18 -21.42
C ASP A 187 5.72 7.29 -19.96
N VAL A 188 5.43 8.42 -19.34
CA VAL A 188 5.74 8.67 -17.91
C VAL A 188 4.48 8.56 -17.07
N ARG A 189 4.53 7.64 -16.09
CA ARG A 189 3.42 7.40 -15.15
C ARG A 189 3.89 7.52 -13.72
N VAL A 190 3.14 8.28 -12.92
CA VAL A 190 3.41 8.48 -11.49
C VAL A 190 2.17 8.10 -10.69
N MET A 191 2.33 7.21 -9.73
CA MET A 191 1.29 6.83 -8.79
C MET A 191 1.77 7.06 -7.36
N PHE A 192 0.90 7.57 -6.52
CA PHE A 192 1.18 7.75 -5.11
C PHE A 192 -0.04 7.38 -4.25
N ASP A 193 0.19 7.09 -2.98
CA ASP A 193 -0.93 6.81 -2.07
C ASP A 193 -1.79 8.06 -1.85
N GLY A 194 -3.10 7.91 -1.83
CA GLY A 194 -4.05 9.02 -1.69
C GLY A 194 -3.96 9.79 -0.36
N MET A 195 -3.21 9.29 0.63
CA MET A 195 -2.91 10.06 1.84
C MET A 195 -2.06 11.30 1.53
N ASN A 196 -1.27 11.31 0.45
CA ASN A 196 -0.46 12.45 0.06
C ASN A 196 -1.32 13.69 -0.27
N GLU A 197 -2.52 13.51 -0.83
CA GLU A 197 -3.45 14.61 -1.09
C GLU A 197 -3.92 15.33 0.18
N MET A 198 -3.74 14.70 1.35
CA MET A 198 -4.09 15.30 2.65
C MET A 198 -2.87 15.80 3.42
N THR A 199 -1.65 15.39 3.06
CA THR A 199 -0.47 15.58 3.91
C THR A 199 0.66 16.35 3.25
N THR A 200 1.04 15.99 2.02
CA THR A 200 2.26 16.49 1.37
C THR A 200 2.03 17.16 0.02
N LEU A 201 0.92 16.84 -0.66
CA LEU A 201 0.61 17.36 -1.98
C LEU A 201 -0.69 18.16 -1.97
N SER A 202 -0.82 19.12 -2.88
CA SER A 202 -2.08 19.85 -3.07
C SER A 202 -3.13 18.99 -3.79
N TYR A 203 -4.41 19.27 -3.59
CA TYR A 203 -5.51 18.53 -4.23
C TYR A 203 -5.49 18.59 -5.76
N ASP A 204 -4.92 19.64 -6.33
CA ASP A 204 -4.76 19.84 -7.77
C ASP A 204 -3.47 19.23 -8.34
N TYR A 205 -2.70 18.51 -7.51
CA TYR A 205 -1.37 18.04 -7.91
C TYR A 205 -1.40 17.09 -9.10
N ILE A 206 -2.37 16.18 -9.15
CA ILE A 206 -2.58 15.29 -10.30
C ILE A 206 -2.83 16.09 -11.57
N GLU A 207 -3.66 17.13 -11.50
CA GLU A 207 -3.92 18.01 -12.65
C GLU A 207 -2.66 18.78 -13.07
N ARG A 208 -1.83 19.21 -12.11
CA ARG A 208 -0.54 19.85 -12.41
C ARG A 208 0.39 18.91 -13.17
N LEU A 209 0.49 17.65 -12.77
CA LEU A 209 1.28 16.63 -13.46
C LEU A 209 0.70 16.34 -14.86
N HIS A 210 -0.63 16.26 -15.00
CA HIS A 210 -1.26 16.07 -16.31
C HIS A 210 -0.98 17.24 -17.26
N LYS A 211 -0.95 18.49 -16.79
CA LYS A 211 -0.64 19.68 -17.61
C LYS A 211 0.76 19.64 -18.23
N VAL A 212 1.71 19.00 -17.58
CA VAL A 212 3.06 18.79 -18.12
C VAL A 212 3.20 17.48 -18.90
N GLY A 213 2.07 16.73 -19.08
CA GLY A 213 2.00 15.51 -19.87
C GLY A 213 2.35 14.22 -19.11
N ILE A 214 2.62 14.30 -17.81
CA ILE A 214 2.83 13.14 -16.95
C ILE A 214 1.47 12.53 -16.60
N LYS A 215 1.29 11.23 -16.84
CA LYS A 215 0.09 10.51 -16.40
C LYS A 215 0.22 10.24 -14.91
N ALA A 216 -0.70 10.78 -14.11
CA ALA A 216 -0.66 10.65 -12.65
C ALA A 216 -1.98 10.13 -12.10
N GLN A 217 -1.92 9.36 -11.01
CA GLN A 217 -3.10 8.95 -10.24
C GLN A 217 -2.76 8.71 -8.76
N ALA A 218 -3.78 8.91 -7.90
CA ALA A 218 -3.70 8.53 -6.51
C ALA A 218 -4.30 7.14 -6.29
N PHE A 219 -3.57 6.26 -5.59
CA PHE A 219 -4.12 5.00 -5.12
C PHE A 219 -5.00 5.23 -3.90
N SER A 220 -6.23 4.72 -3.93
CA SER A 220 -7.18 4.80 -2.81
C SER A 220 -7.31 6.23 -2.25
N PRO A 221 -7.74 7.23 -3.06
CA PRO A 221 -7.88 8.62 -2.61
C PRO A 221 -8.81 8.70 -1.40
N VAL A 222 -8.47 9.55 -0.43
CA VAL A 222 -9.23 9.67 0.81
C VAL A 222 -10.50 10.46 0.53
N LYS A 223 -11.65 9.82 0.72
CA LYS A 223 -12.97 10.47 0.62
C LYS A 223 -13.51 10.70 2.03
N PRO A 224 -14.08 11.89 2.35
CA PRO A 224 -14.59 12.22 3.68
C PRO A 224 -15.93 11.51 4.00
N ILE A 225 -15.96 10.18 3.89
CA ILE A 225 -17.09 9.33 4.24
C ILE A 225 -16.56 8.24 5.17
N LEU A 226 -17.33 7.87 6.21
CA LEU A 226 -17.06 6.72 7.06
C LEU A 226 -16.89 5.46 6.19
N SER A 227 -15.64 5.05 5.97
CA SER A 227 -15.28 3.94 5.10
C SER A 227 -14.10 3.21 5.71
N THR A 228 -14.14 1.89 5.69
CA THR A 228 -12.99 1.02 5.99
C THR A 228 -11.84 1.16 4.97
N TYR A 229 -12.05 1.95 3.94
CA TYR A 229 -11.13 2.25 2.85
C TYR A 229 -9.78 2.84 3.32
N TYR A 230 -9.74 3.46 4.51
CA TYR A 230 -8.52 4.06 5.09
C TYR A 230 -7.42 3.06 5.39
N ASN A 231 -7.75 1.77 5.56
CA ASN A 231 -6.78 0.72 5.88
C ASN A 231 -6.05 0.15 4.64
N TYR A 232 -6.55 0.45 3.44
CA TYR A 232 -5.94 0.00 2.19
C TYR A 232 -5.03 1.09 1.66
N ARG A 233 -3.74 0.94 1.97
CA ARG A 233 -2.68 1.87 1.56
C ARG A 233 -1.65 1.15 0.71
N ASP A 234 -1.11 1.86 -0.25
CA ASP A 234 0.00 1.39 -1.05
C ASP A 234 1.32 1.86 -0.46
N HIS A 235 2.04 0.96 0.22
CA HIS A 235 3.30 1.29 0.89
C HIS A 235 4.53 0.92 0.06
N ARG A 236 4.35 0.57 -1.19
CA ARG A 236 5.47 0.22 -2.09
C ARG A 236 6.23 1.46 -2.53
N LYS A 237 7.48 1.26 -2.91
CA LYS A 237 8.38 2.22 -3.54
C LYS A 237 8.99 1.51 -4.72
N ILE A 238 8.53 1.85 -5.91
CA ILE A 238 8.94 1.20 -7.15
C ILE A 238 9.20 2.29 -8.19
N THR A 239 10.36 2.24 -8.83
CA THR A 239 10.61 2.92 -10.10
C THR A 239 11.00 1.87 -11.13
N VAL A 240 10.38 1.89 -12.29
CA VAL A 240 10.72 1.03 -13.44
C VAL A 240 11.07 1.89 -14.62
N ILE A 241 12.22 1.65 -15.21
CA ILE A 241 12.76 2.37 -16.36
C ILE A 241 12.95 1.37 -17.51
N ASP A 242 12.21 1.57 -18.59
CA ASP A 242 12.25 0.78 -19.83
C ASP A 242 12.02 -0.73 -19.67
N GLY A 243 11.67 -1.19 -18.45
CA GLY A 243 11.55 -2.60 -18.11
C GLY A 243 12.88 -3.34 -18.01
N GLN A 244 13.98 -2.62 -17.94
CA GLN A 244 15.33 -3.13 -17.81
C GLN A 244 15.93 -2.80 -16.43
N VAL A 245 15.73 -1.57 -15.96
CA VAL A 245 16.20 -1.14 -14.64
C VAL A 245 15.02 -0.86 -13.73
N ALA A 246 15.14 -1.24 -12.47
CA ALA A 246 14.16 -0.87 -11.45
C ALA A 246 14.81 -0.56 -10.09
N TYR A 247 14.12 0.28 -9.33
CA TYR A 247 14.46 0.60 -7.94
C TYR A 247 13.32 0.19 -7.03
N THR A 248 13.67 -0.36 -5.87
CA THR A 248 12.72 -0.65 -4.79
C THR A 248 13.41 -0.57 -3.43
N GLY A 249 12.65 -0.48 -2.35
CA GLY A 249 13.20 -0.39 -0.98
C GLY A 249 12.30 0.37 -0.03
N GLY A 250 12.92 1.02 0.96
CA GLY A 250 12.22 1.84 1.97
C GLY A 250 12.17 3.33 1.65
N VAL A 251 13.06 3.82 0.77
CA VAL A 251 13.20 5.25 0.43
C VAL A 251 11.98 5.78 -0.32
N ASN A 252 11.27 6.74 0.27
CA ASN A 252 10.23 7.51 -0.42
C ASN A 252 10.83 8.73 -1.15
N ILE A 253 10.00 9.44 -1.91
CA ILE A 253 10.39 10.66 -2.63
C ILE A 253 10.11 11.87 -1.74
N ALA A 254 11.00 12.10 -0.78
CA ALA A 254 10.98 13.28 0.08
C ALA A 254 12.39 13.57 0.61
N ASP A 255 12.67 14.84 0.87
CA ASP A 255 14.01 15.33 1.20
C ASP A 255 14.62 14.71 2.47
N GLU A 256 13.80 14.32 3.44
CA GLU A 256 14.28 13.62 4.64
C GLU A 256 14.88 12.25 4.34
N TYR A 257 14.36 11.51 3.35
CA TYR A 257 14.86 10.17 3.01
C TYR A 257 16.25 10.17 2.37
N VAL A 258 16.68 11.33 1.87
CA VAL A 258 18.00 11.57 1.26
C VAL A 258 18.81 12.63 2.03
N ASN A 259 18.45 12.87 3.28
CA ASN A 259 19.11 13.79 4.21
C ASN A 259 19.32 15.24 3.68
N LYS A 260 18.51 15.67 2.70
CA LYS A 260 18.45 17.07 2.25
C LYS A 260 17.62 17.96 3.19
N ARG A 261 16.82 17.34 4.05
CA ARG A 261 16.07 17.97 5.13
C ARG A 261 16.15 17.11 6.39
N GLU A 262 16.62 17.68 7.49
CA GLU A 262 16.58 17.00 8.79
C GLU A 262 15.19 17.14 9.40
N ARG A 263 14.50 15.99 9.62
CA ARG A 263 13.19 15.94 10.26
C ARG A 263 13.22 15.25 11.62
N PHE A 264 13.94 14.14 11.73
CA PHE A 264 14.05 13.32 12.94
C PHE A 264 15.51 12.87 13.20
N GLY A 265 16.48 13.69 12.83
CA GLY A 265 17.89 13.34 12.78
C GLY A 265 18.29 12.73 11.43
N HIS A 266 19.51 12.18 11.34
CA HIS A 266 19.99 11.53 10.12
C HIS A 266 19.13 10.32 9.78
N TRP A 267 18.47 10.37 8.63
CA TRP A 267 17.57 9.31 8.17
C TRP A 267 18.36 8.18 7.53
N LYS A 268 18.04 6.95 7.95
CA LYS A 268 18.62 5.75 7.36
C LYS A 268 17.53 4.88 6.80
N ASP A 269 17.49 4.81 5.49
CA ASP A 269 16.64 3.89 4.74
C ASP A 269 17.42 3.29 3.57
N THR A 270 17.03 2.12 3.11
CA THR A 270 17.79 1.34 2.14
C THR A 270 17.04 1.19 0.83
N ALA A 271 17.78 0.99 -0.26
CA ALA A 271 17.22 0.71 -1.56
C ALA A 271 18.02 -0.36 -2.32
N LEU A 272 17.35 -0.95 -3.30
CA LEU A 272 17.93 -1.87 -4.27
C LEU A 272 17.73 -1.30 -5.68
N ARG A 273 18.76 -1.37 -6.50
CA ARG A 273 18.68 -1.24 -7.96
C ARG A 273 18.76 -2.63 -8.56
N LEU A 274 17.84 -2.95 -9.42
CA LEU A 274 17.80 -4.21 -10.17
C LEU A 274 18.04 -3.89 -11.65
N ASP A 275 18.88 -4.70 -12.31
CA ASP A 275 19.14 -4.61 -13.74
C ASP A 275 19.01 -6.01 -14.34
N GLY A 276 17.99 -6.23 -15.15
CA GLY A 276 17.70 -7.52 -15.75
C GLY A 276 16.25 -8.01 -15.58
N SER A 277 16.06 -9.32 -15.74
CA SER A 277 14.72 -9.90 -15.93
C SER A 277 13.77 -9.76 -14.73
N ALA A 278 14.27 -9.70 -13.49
CA ALA A 278 13.43 -9.50 -12.32
C ALA A 278 12.65 -8.17 -12.33
N VAL A 279 13.11 -7.19 -13.13
CA VAL A 279 12.42 -5.91 -13.36
C VAL A 279 11.01 -6.12 -13.92
N GLN A 280 10.76 -7.21 -14.67
CA GLN A 280 9.44 -7.52 -15.21
C GLN A 280 8.40 -7.76 -14.11
N THR A 281 8.80 -8.34 -12.98
CA THR A 281 7.92 -8.50 -11.82
C THR A 281 7.52 -7.15 -11.22
N LEU A 282 8.47 -6.22 -11.04
CA LEU A 282 8.16 -4.88 -10.51
C LEU A 282 7.29 -4.08 -11.49
N LYS A 283 7.53 -4.24 -12.80
CA LYS A 283 6.66 -3.66 -13.84
C LYS A 283 5.23 -4.22 -13.76
N ALA A 284 5.10 -5.53 -13.63
CA ALA A 284 3.80 -6.19 -13.49
C ALA A 284 3.06 -5.72 -12.24
N LEU A 285 3.75 -5.59 -11.10
CA LEU A 285 3.21 -5.04 -9.86
C LEU A 285 2.68 -3.61 -10.06
N PHE A 286 3.49 -2.73 -10.66
CA PHE A 286 3.04 -1.36 -10.98
C PHE A 286 1.78 -1.37 -11.86
N LEU A 287 1.80 -2.13 -12.96
CA LEU A 287 0.67 -2.18 -13.90
C LEU A 287 -0.61 -2.75 -13.26
N THR A 288 -0.49 -3.73 -12.35
CA THR A 288 -1.60 -4.26 -11.58
C THR A 288 -2.28 -3.18 -10.73
N MET A 289 -1.51 -2.24 -10.20
CA MET A 289 -2.04 -1.14 -9.37
C MET A 289 -2.52 0.04 -10.22
N TRP A 290 -1.97 0.20 -11.40
CA TRP A 290 -2.29 1.30 -12.33
C TRP A 290 -3.66 1.16 -12.99
N THR A 291 -4.32 0.01 -12.92
CA THR A 291 -5.59 -0.29 -13.64
C THR A 291 -6.82 0.48 -13.14
#